data_6703c77391af01bc5d99b2d8b3ed04ba
#
_entry.id   6703c77391af01bc5d99b2d8b3ed04ba
#
_cell.length_a   1.000
_cell.length_b   1.000
_cell.length_c   1.000
_cell.angle_alpha   90.00
_cell.angle_beta   90.00
_cell.angle_gamma   90.00
#
_symmetry.space_group_name_H-M   'P 1'
#
loop_
_entity.id
_entity.type
_entity.pdbx_description
1 polymer ?
#
loop_
_entity_poly.entity_id
_entity_poly.type
_entity_poly.pdbx_seq_one_letter_code
_entity_poly.pdbx_strand_id
1 'polypeptide(L)'
;MAAEYIMSNGNLDVVLCERGIRTYETATRNTLDVGAIPVLKRETHLPVIVDPSHAGGDAELVAPLAFAAIAAGADGLIVEVHPDPEHALSDGDQSLAPDSFARMMNQLSAFAAAAGRTMGGDRDHAAARRTHREGAVA
;
A
#
# COMPACT_ATOMS: atom_id res chain seq x y z
N MET A 1 7.51 -20.34 0.06
CA MET A 1 8.21 -21.02 1.21
C MET A 1 7.66 -20.50 2.56
N ALA A 2 7.96 -19.25 3.04
CA ALA A 2 7.48 -18.80 4.36
C ALA A 2 5.94 -18.75 4.47
N ALA A 3 5.26 -18.20 3.51
CA ALA A 3 3.79 -18.15 3.45
C ALA A 3 3.17 -19.56 3.47
N GLU A 4 3.68 -20.48 2.65
CA GLU A 4 3.23 -21.88 2.62
C GLU A 4 3.41 -22.56 3.97
N TYR A 5 4.53 -22.28 4.66
CA TYR A 5 4.80 -22.85 5.97
C TYR A 5 3.79 -22.36 7.03
N ILE A 6 3.44 -21.08 6.98
CA ILE A 6 2.40 -20.51 7.86
C ILE A 6 1.05 -21.15 7.56
N MET A 7 0.67 -21.23 6.28
CA MET A 7 -0.61 -21.79 5.85
C MET A 7 -0.73 -23.28 6.17
N SER A 8 0.34 -24.06 6.03
CA SER A 8 0.35 -25.48 6.38
C SER A 8 0.15 -25.75 7.88
N ASN A 9 0.38 -24.74 8.72
CA ASN A 9 0.08 -24.79 10.15
C ASN A 9 -1.32 -24.26 10.50
N GLY A 10 -2.19 -24.08 9.50
CA GLY A 10 -3.61 -23.75 9.68
C GLY A 10 -3.95 -22.27 9.67
N ASN A 11 -2.99 -21.36 9.53
CA ASN A 11 -3.27 -19.93 9.37
C ASN A 11 -3.34 -19.59 7.89
N LEU A 12 -4.54 -19.34 7.39
CA LEU A 12 -4.80 -18.96 5.99
C LEU A 12 -4.81 -17.44 5.77
N ASP A 13 -4.82 -16.65 6.84
CA ASP A 13 -4.82 -15.18 6.77
C ASP A 13 -3.39 -14.65 6.59
N VAL A 14 -2.87 -14.82 5.39
CA VAL A 14 -1.51 -14.45 5.00
C VAL A 14 -1.53 -13.39 3.92
N VAL A 15 -0.72 -12.35 4.09
CA VAL A 15 -0.50 -11.27 3.13
C VAL A 15 0.98 -11.21 2.80
N LEU A 16 1.33 -11.09 1.52
CA LEU A 16 2.70 -10.87 1.07
C LEU A 16 3.01 -9.38 1.06
N CYS A 17 4.21 -9.00 1.48
CA CYS A 17 4.64 -7.60 1.47
C CYS A 17 5.95 -7.44 0.71
N GLU A 18 5.94 -6.69 -0.38
CA GLU A 18 7.14 -6.19 -1.02
C GLU A 18 7.63 -4.96 -0.23
N ARG A 19 8.85 -5.01 0.27
CA ARG A 19 9.42 -4.02 1.20
C ARG A 19 10.80 -3.50 0.76
N GLY A 20 11.17 -3.79 -0.48
CA GLY A 20 12.48 -3.50 -1.05
C GLY A 20 13.52 -4.59 -0.80
N ILE A 21 14.45 -4.67 -1.72
CA ILE A 21 15.57 -5.60 -1.71
C ILE A 21 16.90 -4.84 -1.68
N ARG A 22 17.94 -5.46 -1.12
CA ARG A 22 19.30 -4.93 -1.19
C ARG A 22 19.87 -5.12 -2.59
N THR A 23 20.34 -4.02 -3.16
CA THR A 23 21.02 -3.99 -4.47
C THR A 23 22.31 -3.17 -4.37
N TYR A 24 22.97 -2.96 -5.51
CA TYR A 24 24.11 -2.02 -5.62
C TYR A 24 23.69 -0.55 -5.65
N GLU A 25 22.38 -0.27 -5.83
CA GLU A 25 21.86 1.09 -5.79
C GLU A 25 21.95 1.65 -4.36
N THR A 26 22.46 2.86 -4.24
CA THR A 26 22.68 3.54 -2.96
C THR A 26 21.88 4.83 -2.80
N ALA A 27 21.16 5.27 -3.85
CA ALA A 27 20.31 6.45 -3.80
C ALA A 27 19.03 6.23 -2.97
N THR A 28 18.63 4.98 -2.76
CA THR A 28 17.53 4.59 -1.88
C THR A 28 18.01 3.61 -0.82
N ARG A 29 17.30 3.52 0.29
CA ARG A 29 17.62 2.57 1.35
C ARG A 29 17.59 1.10 0.85
N ASN A 30 16.56 0.76 0.09
CA ASN A 30 16.42 -0.50 -0.61
C ASN A 30 15.79 -0.22 -1.99
N THR A 31 16.03 -1.09 -2.95
CA THR A 31 15.36 -1.02 -4.25
C THR A 31 13.98 -1.66 -4.15
N LEU A 32 12.92 -0.90 -4.41
CA LEU A 32 11.57 -1.44 -4.53
C LEU A 32 11.47 -2.24 -5.83
N ASP A 33 11.21 -3.54 -5.73
CA ASP A 33 10.97 -4.38 -6.90
C ASP A 33 9.50 -4.34 -7.31
N VAL A 34 9.15 -3.30 -8.08
CA VAL A 34 7.80 -3.14 -8.62
C VAL A 34 7.41 -4.32 -9.52
N GLY A 35 8.38 -4.94 -10.20
CA GLY A 35 8.16 -6.12 -11.05
C GLY A 35 7.75 -7.37 -10.27
N ALA A 36 8.13 -7.48 -9.01
CA ALA A 36 7.71 -8.60 -8.15
C ALA A 36 6.18 -8.64 -7.94
N ILE A 37 5.52 -7.48 -7.94
CA ILE A 37 4.07 -7.40 -7.69
C ILE A 37 3.26 -8.22 -8.70
N PRO A 38 3.32 -7.97 -10.03
CA PRO A 38 2.58 -8.76 -11.00
C PRO A 38 3.05 -10.22 -11.08
N VAL A 39 4.32 -10.50 -10.77
CA VAL A 39 4.82 -11.89 -10.70
C VAL A 39 4.14 -12.62 -9.56
N LEU A 40 4.13 -12.07 -8.35
CA LEU A 40 3.47 -12.66 -7.19
C LEU A 40 1.97 -12.84 -7.42
N LYS A 41 1.30 -11.85 -8.01
CA LYS A 41 -0.13 -11.93 -8.37
C LYS A 41 -0.45 -13.06 -9.36
N ARG A 42 0.50 -13.47 -10.17
CA ARG A 42 0.37 -14.61 -11.08
C ARG A 42 0.64 -15.94 -10.39
N GLU A 43 1.61 -15.99 -9.46
CA GLU A 43 2.07 -17.22 -8.82
C GLU A 43 1.24 -17.63 -7.60
N THR A 44 0.48 -16.69 -6.99
CA THR A 44 -0.32 -16.96 -5.79
C THR A 44 -1.65 -16.22 -5.78
N HIS A 45 -2.60 -16.75 -5.01
CA HIS A 45 -3.88 -16.09 -4.72
C HIS A 45 -3.81 -15.11 -3.54
N LEU A 46 -2.69 -15.07 -2.83
CA LEU A 46 -2.54 -14.23 -1.64
C LEU A 46 -2.54 -12.74 -2.01
N PRO A 47 -3.08 -11.87 -1.16
CA PRO A 47 -2.93 -10.43 -1.33
C PRO A 47 -1.46 -10.02 -1.29
N VAL A 48 -1.10 -9.04 -2.13
CA VAL A 48 0.24 -8.46 -2.20
C VAL A 48 0.15 -6.98 -1.83
N ILE A 49 0.75 -6.59 -0.72
CA ILE A 49 0.90 -5.19 -0.30
C ILE A 49 2.34 -4.72 -0.51
N VAL A 50 2.55 -3.42 -0.45
CA VAL A 50 3.86 -2.79 -0.63
C VAL A 50 4.15 -1.84 0.52
N ASP A 51 5.39 -1.83 0.97
CA ASP A 51 5.93 -0.90 1.96
C ASP A 51 6.90 0.09 1.29
N PRO A 52 6.42 1.22 0.78
CA PRO A 52 7.25 2.21 0.13
C PRO A 52 8.13 2.98 1.13
N SER A 53 7.73 3.08 2.39
CA SER A 53 8.48 3.78 3.43
C SER A 53 9.84 3.13 3.67
N HIS A 54 9.85 1.82 3.91
CA HIS A 54 11.09 1.08 4.16
C HIS A 54 11.89 0.82 2.87
N ALA A 55 11.24 0.75 1.72
CA ALA A 55 11.95 0.64 0.46
C ALA A 55 12.71 1.92 0.13
N GLY A 56 12.02 3.05 0.09
CA GLY A 56 12.62 4.35 -0.21
C GLY A 56 13.59 4.83 0.86
N GLY A 57 13.19 4.75 2.13
CA GLY A 57 13.93 5.26 3.27
C GLY A 57 13.94 6.79 3.37
N ASP A 58 13.07 7.46 2.61
CA ASP A 58 12.92 8.90 2.52
C ASP A 58 11.43 9.22 2.30
N ALA A 59 10.90 10.15 3.10
CA ALA A 59 9.50 10.57 3.05
C ALA A 59 9.07 11.13 1.68
N GLU A 60 9.99 11.79 0.94
CA GLU A 60 9.71 12.32 -0.39
C GLU A 60 9.49 11.21 -1.44
N LEU A 61 10.06 10.03 -1.22
CA LEU A 61 9.94 8.87 -2.12
C LEU A 61 8.68 8.04 -1.84
N VAL A 62 8.05 8.17 -0.68
CA VAL A 62 6.92 7.31 -0.27
C VAL A 62 5.76 7.42 -1.25
N ALA A 63 5.31 8.64 -1.57
CA ALA A 63 4.16 8.83 -2.45
C ALA A 63 4.42 8.34 -3.89
N PRO A 64 5.52 8.70 -4.57
CA PRO A 64 5.84 8.16 -5.89
C PRO A 64 5.90 6.63 -5.95
N LEU A 65 6.54 6.01 -4.96
CA LEU A 65 6.65 4.55 -4.87
C LEU A 65 5.29 3.90 -4.59
N ALA A 66 4.45 4.51 -3.75
CA ALA A 66 3.08 4.06 -3.50
C ALA A 66 2.24 4.07 -4.78
N PHE A 67 2.32 5.15 -5.58
CA PHE A 67 1.60 5.24 -6.84
C PHE A 67 2.06 4.18 -7.85
N ALA A 68 3.36 3.96 -7.96
CA ALA A 68 3.93 2.92 -8.80
C ALA A 68 3.45 1.52 -8.38
N ALA A 69 3.42 1.23 -7.07
CA ALA A 69 2.95 -0.04 -6.53
C ALA A 69 1.49 -0.31 -6.86
N ILE A 70 0.60 0.68 -6.68
CA ILE A 70 -0.82 0.54 -7.02
C ILE A 70 -1.03 0.37 -8.52
N ALA A 71 -0.30 1.12 -9.35
CA ALA A 71 -0.34 0.96 -10.81
C ALA A 71 0.13 -0.42 -11.26
N ALA A 72 1.11 -1.03 -10.57
CA ALA A 72 1.59 -2.40 -10.82
C ALA A 72 0.63 -3.50 -10.32
N GLY A 73 -0.41 -3.15 -9.57
CA GLY A 73 -1.45 -4.08 -9.13
C GLY A 73 -1.38 -4.51 -7.67
N ALA A 74 -0.64 -3.80 -6.81
CA ALA A 74 -0.63 -4.06 -5.37
C ALA A 74 -2.05 -3.98 -4.78
N ASP A 75 -2.37 -4.87 -3.84
CA ASP A 75 -3.68 -4.91 -3.18
C ASP A 75 -3.81 -3.91 -2.04
N GLY A 76 -2.68 -3.37 -1.56
CA GLY A 76 -2.64 -2.37 -0.52
C GLY A 76 -1.24 -1.84 -0.28
N LEU A 77 -1.15 -0.93 0.67
CA LEU A 77 0.11 -0.31 1.10
C LEU A 77 0.21 -0.38 2.63
N ILE A 78 1.44 -0.44 3.12
CA ILE A 78 1.77 -0.16 4.51
C ILE A 78 2.70 1.07 4.52
N VAL A 79 2.34 2.11 5.25
CA VAL A 79 3.04 3.40 5.23
C VAL A 79 3.27 3.87 6.65
N GLU A 80 4.46 4.33 6.94
CA GLU A 80 4.78 4.96 8.21
C GLU A 80 4.31 6.40 8.25
N VAL A 81 3.58 6.74 9.31
CA VAL A 81 3.06 8.10 9.57
C VAL A 81 3.38 8.49 11.00
N HIS A 82 3.96 9.66 11.18
CA HIS A 82 4.27 10.21 12.50
C HIS A 82 3.79 11.66 12.61
N PRO A 83 3.19 12.08 13.74
CA PRO A 83 2.71 13.45 13.91
C PRO A 83 3.84 14.50 13.85
N ASP A 84 5.06 14.09 14.21
CA ASP A 84 6.26 14.93 14.20
C ASP A 84 7.47 14.08 13.78
N PRO A 85 7.67 13.85 12.44
CA PRO A 85 8.72 12.98 11.93
C PRO A 85 10.13 13.36 12.35
N GLU A 86 10.40 14.66 12.49
CA GLU A 86 11.74 15.16 12.87
C GLU A 86 12.15 14.74 14.30
N HIS A 87 11.17 14.50 15.17
CA HIS A 87 11.39 14.05 16.55
C HIS A 87 10.97 12.60 16.79
N ALA A 88 10.77 11.82 15.73
CA ALA A 88 10.45 10.41 15.87
C ALA A 88 11.60 9.63 16.52
N LEU A 89 11.27 8.71 17.41
CA LEU A 89 12.27 7.86 18.09
C LEU A 89 12.96 6.88 17.12
N SER A 90 12.31 6.53 16.01
CA SER A 90 12.85 5.69 14.94
C SER A 90 12.19 6.08 13.62
N ASP A 91 12.87 5.79 12.52
CA ASP A 91 12.35 5.84 11.15
C ASP A 91 11.71 7.19 10.73
N GLY A 92 12.16 8.30 11.35
CA GLY A 92 11.64 9.64 11.08
C GLY A 92 11.83 10.07 9.62
N ASP A 93 12.99 9.75 9.03
CA ASP A 93 13.36 10.14 7.67
C ASP A 93 12.38 9.63 6.60
N GLN A 94 11.77 8.47 6.85
CA GLN A 94 10.84 7.80 5.94
C GLN A 94 9.37 7.96 6.34
N SER A 95 9.09 8.57 7.50
CA SER A 95 7.73 8.76 8.01
C SER A 95 7.07 9.98 7.37
N LEU A 96 5.82 9.80 6.92
CA LEU A 96 5.00 10.92 6.46
C LEU A 96 4.39 11.69 7.64
N ALA A 97 4.33 13.01 7.53
CA ALA A 97 3.43 13.79 8.37
C ALA A 97 1.95 13.49 7.97
N PRO A 98 0.97 13.62 8.90
CA PRO A 98 -0.44 13.30 8.63
C PRO A 98 -1.02 14.01 7.41
N ASP A 99 -0.68 15.30 7.20
CA ASP A 99 -1.13 16.06 6.04
C ASP A 99 -0.55 15.53 4.72
N SER A 100 0.69 15.07 4.72
CA SER A 100 1.33 14.46 3.56
C SER A 100 0.70 13.12 3.23
N PHE A 101 0.39 12.32 4.24
CA PHE A 101 -0.36 11.08 4.09
C PHE A 101 -1.76 11.33 3.51
N ALA A 102 -2.50 12.31 4.03
CA ALA A 102 -3.82 12.65 3.53
C ALA A 102 -3.78 13.09 2.04
N ARG A 103 -2.76 13.91 1.65
CA ARG A 103 -2.56 14.30 0.25
C ARG A 103 -2.26 13.08 -0.65
N MET A 104 -1.40 12.19 -0.20
CA MET A 104 -1.09 10.95 -0.92
C MET A 104 -2.34 10.10 -1.11
N MET A 105 -3.14 9.87 -0.06
CA MET A 105 -4.37 9.08 -0.12
C MET A 105 -5.40 9.66 -1.09
N ASN A 106 -5.55 10.99 -1.14
CA ASN A 106 -6.42 11.65 -2.11
C ASN A 106 -5.98 11.42 -3.56
N GLN A 107 -4.68 11.35 -3.82
CA GLN A 107 -4.13 11.08 -5.16
C GLN A 107 -4.22 9.59 -5.53
N LEU A 108 -4.05 8.68 -4.57
CA LEU A 108 -4.10 7.24 -4.80
C LEU A 108 -5.37 6.75 -5.47
N SER A 109 -6.51 7.39 -5.21
CA SER A 109 -7.79 7.02 -5.83
C SER A 109 -7.76 7.12 -7.35
N ALA A 110 -7.06 8.13 -7.91
CA ALA A 110 -6.90 8.29 -9.35
C ALA A 110 -6.03 7.18 -9.96
N PHE A 111 -4.94 6.81 -9.29
CA PHE A 111 -4.07 5.71 -9.73
C PHE A 111 -4.78 4.36 -9.65
N ALA A 112 -5.54 4.11 -8.58
CA ALA A 112 -6.36 2.91 -8.45
C ALA A 112 -7.40 2.82 -9.58
N ALA A 113 -8.11 3.92 -9.87
CA ALA A 113 -9.08 3.97 -10.96
C ALA A 113 -8.43 3.72 -12.32
N ALA A 114 -7.26 4.31 -12.60
CA ALA A 114 -6.50 4.08 -13.83
C ALA A 114 -6.05 2.62 -13.97
N ALA A 115 -5.78 1.93 -12.86
CA ALA A 115 -5.48 0.50 -12.81
C ALA A 115 -6.75 -0.39 -12.83
N GLY A 116 -7.95 0.16 -13.03
CA GLY A 116 -9.21 -0.58 -13.03
C GLY A 116 -9.65 -1.07 -11.65
N ARG A 117 -9.21 -0.40 -10.58
CA ARG A 117 -9.44 -0.80 -9.18
C ARG A 117 -10.15 0.32 -8.41
N THR A 118 -10.70 0.00 -7.24
CA THR A 118 -11.36 0.96 -6.33
C THR A 118 -10.69 0.91 -4.96
N MET A 119 -10.69 2.05 -4.28
CA MET A 119 -10.28 2.11 -2.88
C MET A 119 -11.30 1.40 -1.97
N GLY A 120 -10.83 0.74 -0.91
CA GLY A 120 -11.68 -0.08 -0.04
C GLY A 120 -12.83 0.68 0.62
N GLY A 121 -12.68 1.97 0.94
CA GLY A 121 -13.73 2.82 1.52
C GLY A 121 -14.86 3.21 0.56
N ASP A 122 -14.62 3.17 -0.75
CA ASP A 122 -15.61 3.64 -1.74
C ASP A 122 -16.82 2.71 -1.85
N ARG A 123 -16.66 1.42 -1.54
CA ARG A 123 -17.76 0.43 -1.57
C ARG A 123 -18.74 0.64 -0.43
N ASP A 124 -18.26 0.97 0.77
CA ASP A 124 -19.11 1.18 1.94
C ASP A 124 -19.91 2.50 1.81
N HIS A 125 -19.31 3.54 1.24
CA HIS A 125 -20.00 4.79 0.94
C HIS A 125 -21.02 4.65 -0.20
N ALA A 126 -20.79 3.83 -1.20
CA ALA A 126 -21.73 3.57 -2.28
C ALA A 126 -22.95 2.76 -1.79
N ALA A 127 -22.73 1.78 -0.90
CA ALA A 127 -23.81 1.01 -0.27
C ALA A 127 -24.67 1.89 0.65
N ALA A 128 -24.04 2.72 1.50
CA ALA A 128 -24.73 3.66 2.38
C ALA A 128 -25.57 4.70 1.62
N ARG A 129 -25.10 5.16 0.45
CA ARG A 129 -25.87 6.10 -0.40
C ARG A 129 -27.07 5.45 -1.08
N ARG A 130 -27.04 4.16 -1.38
CA ARG A 130 -28.18 3.42 -1.94
C ARG A 130 -29.28 3.21 -0.90
N THR A 131 -28.96 2.82 0.32
CA THR A 131 -29.95 2.66 1.42
C THR A 131 -30.61 3.98 1.81
N HIS A 132 -29.89 5.11 1.71
CA HIS A 132 -30.49 6.43 2.00
C HIS A 132 -31.42 6.94 0.90
N ARG A 133 -31.24 6.53 -0.36
CA ARG A 133 -32.15 6.86 -1.47
C ARG A 133 -33.43 6.02 -1.48
N GLU A 134 -33.34 4.77 -1.07
CA GLU A 134 -34.51 3.88 -1.01
C GLU A 134 -35.42 4.17 0.19
N GLY A 135 -34.88 4.75 1.29
CA GLY A 135 -35.65 5.18 2.45
C GLY A 135 -36.32 6.57 2.34
N ALA A 136 -36.04 7.32 1.26
CA ALA A 136 -36.60 8.68 1.05
C ALA A 136 -37.81 8.71 0.09
N VAL A 137 -38.32 7.55 -0.32
CA VAL A 137 -39.45 7.39 -1.26
C VAL A 137 -40.58 6.56 -0.63
N ALA A 138 -40.73 6.61 0.70
CA ALA A 138 -41.87 6.00 1.41
C ALA A 138 -42.61 7.05 2.20
#